data_b29d7175134207b87f17da54cd185322
#
_entry.id   b29d7175134207b87f17da54cd185322
#
_cell.length_a   1.000
_cell.length_b   1.000
_cell.length_c   1.000
_cell.angle_alpha   90.00
_cell.angle_beta   90.00
_cell.angle_gamma   90.00
#
_symmetry.space_group_name_H-M   'P 1'
#
loop_
_entity.id
_entity.type
_entity.pdbx_description
1 polymer ?
#
loop_
_entity_poly.entity_id
_entity_poly.type
_entity_poly.pdbx_seq_one_letter_code
_entity_poly.pdbx_strand_id
1 'polypeptide(L)'
;ANIILLQELFQTPYFCIQYDEKIFKLAEPFENNSLIRKMSEVAKKHKVVLPISFFEKDNNAYFNSIAVIDADGKVLGKYRKSHIPDGAGYLEKYYFNPGDTGFKVWNTTFGKIGIGICWDQWFPEAARIMALKGAEILFYPTAIGDEIMSTYDSSDAWQTVMQGHAAANIMPVVASNRIGSESVKGQVNGFYGKSFICNRSGKIIAEASKDMEEVIIAEIDTEENHLFRRNWGLFRDRRPELYKEILSLNGETKD
;
A
#
# COMPACT_ATOMS: atom_id res chain seq x y z
N ALA A 1 13.35 -1.41 -14.43
CA ALA A 1 12.23 -1.93 -13.64
C ALA A 1 10.97 -1.90 -14.49
N ASN A 2 10.08 -2.85 -14.25
CA ASN A 2 8.79 -2.95 -14.95
C ASN A 2 7.67 -2.24 -14.17
N ILE A 3 7.69 -2.35 -12.86
CA ILE A 3 6.76 -1.69 -11.94
C ILE A 3 7.58 -0.90 -10.94
N ILE A 4 7.22 0.35 -10.67
CA ILE A 4 7.91 1.22 -9.74
C ILE A 4 6.92 1.72 -8.70
N LEU A 5 7.21 1.49 -7.42
CA LEU A 5 6.41 1.94 -6.29
C LEU A 5 7.10 3.13 -5.61
N LEU A 6 6.39 4.24 -5.50
CA LEU A 6 6.74 5.37 -4.65
C LEU A 6 6.04 5.26 -3.31
N GLN A 7 6.48 6.02 -2.30
CA GLN A 7 5.85 6.01 -0.98
C GLN A 7 4.48 6.71 -0.98
N GLU A 8 3.72 6.49 0.08
CA GLU A 8 2.42 7.11 0.31
C GLU A 8 2.52 8.64 0.36
N LEU A 9 1.59 9.35 -0.31
CA LEU A 9 1.48 10.81 -0.34
C LEU A 9 2.81 11.52 -0.67
N PHE A 10 3.59 10.92 -1.56
CA PHE A 10 4.98 11.34 -1.87
C PHE A 10 5.10 12.75 -2.44
N GLN A 11 4.01 13.34 -2.93
CA GLN A 11 3.98 14.64 -3.59
C GLN A 11 4.33 15.81 -2.64
N THR A 12 4.10 15.61 -1.35
CA THR A 12 4.26 16.63 -0.32
C THR A 12 4.98 16.04 0.90
N PRO A 13 5.49 16.86 1.82
CA PRO A 13 5.72 16.41 3.19
C PRO A 13 4.47 15.74 3.76
N TYR A 14 4.66 14.79 4.68
CA TYR A 14 3.54 14.09 5.31
C TYR A 14 2.77 15.05 6.23
N PHE A 15 1.62 15.49 5.79
CA PHE A 15 0.87 16.56 6.43
C PHE A 15 -0.04 16.10 7.58
N CYS A 16 -0.25 14.80 7.74
CA CYS A 16 -1.14 14.26 8.77
C CYS A 16 -0.53 14.33 10.19
N ILE A 17 0.57 15.04 10.38
CA ILE A 17 1.22 15.28 11.66
C ILE A 17 0.37 16.18 12.55
N GLN A 18 -0.37 17.12 11.96
CA GLN A 18 -1.19 18.12 12.67
C GLN A 18 -2.51 18.40 11.94
N TYR A 19 -3.46 18.98 12.67
CA TYR A 19 -4.67 19.54 12.08
C TYR A 19 -4.35 20.87 11.38
N ASP A 20 -4.59 20.94 10.08
CA ASP A 20 -4.49 22.18 9.31
C ASP A 20 -5.50 22.16 8.14
N GLU A 21 -6.56 22.98 8.27
CA GLU A 21 -7.60 23.09 7.25
C GLU A 21 -7.09 23.53 5.87
N LYS A 22 -5.94 24.21 5.83
CA LYS A 22 -5.34 24.68 4.58
C LYS A 22 -4.87 23.52 3.69
N ILE A 23 -4.57 22.37 4.28
CA ILE A 23 -4.12 21.17 3.58
C ILE A 23 -5.19 20.63 2.63
N PHE A 24 -6.47 20.81 2.93
CA PHE A 24 -7.55 20.38 2.03
C PHE A 24 -7.49 21.04 0.64
N LYS A 25 -6.76 22.16 0.49
CA LYS A 25 -6.50 22.78 -0.80
C LYS A 25 -5.55 21.98 -1.71
N LEU A 26 -4.82 21.01 -1.16
CA LEU A 26 -3.94 20.12 -1.91
C LEU A 26 -4.70 18.96 -2.55
N ALA A 27 -5.94 18.72 -2.11
CA ALA A 27 -6.74 17.63 -2.62
C ALA A 27 -7.28 17.96 -4.03
N GLU A 28 -7.05 17.05 -4.97
CA GLU A 28 -7.55 17.16 -6.34
C GLU A 28 -8.53 16.01 -6.65
N PRO A 29 -9.50 16.22 -7.54
CA PRO A 29 -10.35 15.13 -8.00
C PRO A 29 -9.52 14.10 -8.78
N PHE A 30 -9.99 12.85 -8.81
CA PHE A 30 -9.34 11.80 -9.62
C PHE A 30 -9.37 12.14 -11.11
N GLU A 31 -10.54 12.58 -11.58
CA GLU A 31 -10.74 13.05 -12.94
C GLU A 31 -9.95 14.36 -13.16
N ASN A 32 -9.10 14.38 -14.18
CA ASN A 32 -8.25 15.52 -14.52
C ASN A 32 -7.19 15.89 -13.46
N ASN A 33 -6.85 14.96 -12.57
CA ASN A 33 -5.79 15.15 -11.58
C ASN A 33 -4.44 15.49 -12.27
N SER A 34 -3.81 16.56 -11.79
CA SER A 34 -2.58 17.09 -12.41
C SER A 34 -1.39 16.14 -12.27
N LEU A 35 -1.26 15.51 -11.09
CA LEU A 35 -0.21 14.53 -10.82
C LEU A 35 -0.41 13.27 -11.66
N ILE A 36 -1.63 12.70 -11.68
CA ILE A 36 -1.94 11.48 -12.44
C ILE A 36 -1.64 11.69 -13.92
N ARG A 37 -2.04 12.84 -14.49
CA ARG A 37 -1.75 13.17 -15.90
C ARG A 37 -0.24 13.21 -16.16
N LYS A 38 0.54 13.90 -15.30
CA LYS A 38 1.99 13.96 -15.44
C LYS A 38 2.63 12.58 -15.33
N MET A 39 2.18 11.76 -14.38
CA MET A 39 2.72 10.42 -14.17
C MET A 39 2.29 9.43 -15.27
N SER A 40 1.15 9.65 -15.94
CA SER A 40 0.76 8.91 -17.15
C SER A 40 1.75 9.13 -18.31
N GLU A 41 2.22 10.36 -18.48
CA GLU A 41 3.24 10.67 -19.48
C GLU A 41 4.58 9.99 -19.14
N VAL A 42 4.96 9.99 -17.84
CA VAL A 42 6.16 9.30 -17.33
C VAL A 42 6.06 7.79 -17.56
N ALA A 43 4.94 7.17 -17.16
CA ALA A 43 4.68 5.75 -17.35
C ALA A 43 4.82 5.34 -18.83
N LYS A 44 4.16 6.08 -19.73
CA LYS A 44 4.22 5.86 -21.17
C LYS A 44 5.63 6.03 -21.73
N LYS A 45 6.33 7.11 -21.34
CA LYS A 45 7.69 7.41 -21.80
C LYS A 45 8.68 6.32 -21.44
N HIS A 46 8.59 5.81 -20.20
CA HIS A 46 9.53 4.83 -19.66
C HIS A 46 9.03 3.38 -19.76
N LYS A 47 7.80 3.17 -20.24
CA LYS A 47 7.14 1.85 -20.37
C LYS A 47 7.11 1.10 -19.05
N VAL A 48 6.70 1.78 -17.98
CA VAL A 48 6.63 1.25 -16.61
C VAL A 48 5.23 1.39 -16.03
N VAL A 49 4.84 0.45 -15.18
CA VAL A 49 3.61 0.57 -14.38
C VAL A 49 3.90 1.42 -13.14
N LEU A 50 3.02 2.37 -12.87
CA LEU A 50 3.14 3.31 -11.75
C LEU A 50 1.87 3.32 -10.89
N PRO A 51 1.90 2.73 -9.69
CA PRO A 51 0.95 3.04 -8.63
C PRO A 51 1.28 4.42 -8.04
N ILE A 52 0.35 5.38 -8.13
CA ILE A 52 0.56 6.78 -7.75
C ILE A 52 -0.37 7.18 -6.62
N SER A 53 0.19 7.40 -5.44
CA SER A 53 -0.53 7.88 -4.27
C SER A 53 -0.81 9.39 -4.37
N PHE A 54 -2.04 9.80 -4.00
CA PHE A 54 -2.47 11.19 -4.06
C PHE A 54 -3.59 11.49 -3.05
N PHE A 55 -3.73 12.77 -2.69
CA PHE A 55 -4.84 13.25 -1.88
C PHE A 55 -6.03 13.52 -2.79
N GLU A 56 -7.07 12.69 -2.67
CA GLU A 56 -8.26 12.77 -3.50
C GLU A 56 -9.35 13.61 -2.85
N LYS A 57 -9.99 14.45 -3.64
CA LYS A 57 -11.28 15.09 -3.34
C LYS A 57 -12.35 14.52 -4.25
N ASP A 58 -13.48 14.09 -3.68
CA ASP A 58 -14.66 13.67 -4.43
C ASP A 58 -15.90 14.34 -3.82
N ASN A 59 -16.38 15.39 -4.49
CA ASN A 59 -17.39 16.30 -3.96
C ASN A 59 -17.01 16.85 -2.57
N ASN A 60 -17.69 16.41 -1.50
CA ASN A 60 -17.46 16.83 -0.12
C ASN A 60 -16.66 15.78 0.70
N ALA A 61 -16.22 14.70 0.07
CA ALA A 61 -15.44 13.66 0.69
C ALA A 61 -13.96 13.73 0.27
N TYR A 62 -13.08 13.29 1.16
CA TYR A 62 -11.64 13.30 0.94
C TYR A 62 -11.05 11.93 1.23
N PHE A 63 -10.09 11.49 0.42
CA PHE A 63 -9.54 10.15 0.53
C PHE A 63 -8.03 10.15 0.32
N ASN A 64 -7.36 9.22 1.01
CA ASN A 64 -6.02 8.80 0.68
C ASN A 64 -6.15 7.74 -0.41
N SER A 65 -5.71 8.05 -1.62
CA SER A 65 -5.99 7.25 -2.81
C SER A 65 -4.75 6.88 -3.59
N ILE A 66 -4.84 5.83 -4.37
CA ILE A 66 -3.82 5.44 -5.33
C ILE A 66 -4.46 5.24 -6.71
N ALA A 67 -3.86 5.83 -7.73
CA ALA A 67 -4.16 5.59 -9.12
C ALA A 67 -3.19 4.56 -9.68
N VAL A 68 -3.66 3.59 -10.45
CA VAL A 68 -2.80 2.62 -11.14
C VAL A 68 -2.69 3.00 -12.60
N ILE A 69 -1.48 3.28 -13.04
CA ILE A 69 -1.15 3.70 -14.41
C ILE A 69 -0.35 2.58 -15.07
N ASP A 70 -0.82 2.10 -16.21
CA ASP A 70 -0.13 1.05 -16.98
C ASP A 70 1.02 1.61 -17.83
N ALA A 71 1.83 0.74 -18.36
CA ALA A 71 3.04 1.04 -19.12
C ALA A 71 2.79 1.82 -20.44
N ASP A 72 1.57 1.85 -20.94
CA ASP A 72 1.14 2.67 -22.07
C ASP A 72 0.65 4.07 -21.67
N GLY A 73 0.64 4.36 -20.36
CA GLY A 73 0.13 5.60 -19.74
C GLY A 73 -1.37 5.59 -19.44
N LYS A 74 -2.07 4.49 -19.69
CA LYS A 74 -3.50 4.37 -19.39
C LYS A 74 -3.72 4.24 -17.89
N VAL A 75 -4.64 5.03 -17.35
CA VAL A 75 -5.10 4.91 -15.96
C VAL A 75 -6.10 3.76 -15.87
N LEU A 76 -5.74 2.70 -15.14
CA LEU A 76 -6.56 1.50 -14.98
C LEU A 76 -7.66 1.66 -13.93
N GLY A 77 -7.54 2.65 -13.06
CA GLY A 77 -8.50 2.95 -12.01
C GLY A 77 -7.83 3.40 -10.72
N LYS A 78 -8.62 3.48 -9.65
CA LYS A 78 -8.17 3.91 -8.32
C LYS A 78 -8.57 2.94 -7.22
N TYR A 79 -7.81 2.98 -6.13
CA TYR A 79 -8.13 2.41 -4.82
C TYR A 79 -8.11 3.52 -3.78
N ARG A 80 -9.04 3.52 -2.85
CA ARG A 80 -9.09 4.39 -1.67
C ARG A 80 -8.73 3.59 -0.44
N LYS A 81 -7.80 4.08 0.36
CA LYS A 81 -7.31 3.44 1.60
C LYS A 81 -8.48 3.06 2.49
N SER A 82 -8.62 1.78 2.78
CA SER A 82 -9.77 1.25 3.54
C SER A 82 -9.63 1.48 5.04
N HIS A 83 -8.43 1.29 5.57
CA HIS A 83 -8.15 1.42 7.00
C HIS A 83 -7.39 2.71 7.25
N ILE A 84 -8.03 3.64 7.96
CA ILE A 84 -7.48 4.97 8.25
C ILE A 84 -6.96 4.96 9.70
N PRO A 85 -5.64 5.13 9.92
CA PRO A 85 -5.08 5.23 11.27
C PRO A 85 -5.48 6.56 11.93
N ASP A 86 -5.36 6.57 13.26
CA ASP A 86 -5.47 7.78 14.04
C ASP A 86 -4.57 7.69 15.28
N GLY A 87 -3.77 8.71 15.51
CA GLY A 87 -2.81 8.75 16.60
C GLY A 87 -1.91 9.97 16.52
N ALA A 88 -1.14 10.20 17.57
CA ALA A 88 -0.18 11.31 17.61
C ALA A 88 0.81 11.19 16.43
N GLY A 89 0.88 12.22 15.60
CA GLY A 89 1.68 12.24 14.39
C GLY A 89 1.08 11.55 13.16
N TYR A 90 -0.07 10.89 13.30
CA TYR A 90 -0.79 10.18 12.24
C TYR A 90 -2.29 10.48 12.29
N LEU A 91 -2.66 11.78 12.26
CA LEU A 91 -4.03 12.27 12.37
C LEU A 91 -4.80 12.12 11.04
N GLU A 92 -4.74 10.94 10.44
CA GLU A 92 -5.30 10.71 9.10
C GLU A 92 -6.83 10.78 9.09
N LYS A 93 -7.52 10.42 10.19
CA LYS A 93 -8.99 10.52 10.27
C LYS A 93 -9.53 11.92 10.17
N TYR A 94 -8.71 12.95 10.42
CA TYR A 94 -9.09 14.34 10.20
C TYR A 94 -9.18 14.68 8.71
N TYR A 95 -8.31 14.07 7.90
CA TYR A 95 -8.19 14.39 6.48
C TYR A 95 -8.97 13.44 5.59
N PHE A 96 -9.11 12.17 5.96
CA PHE A 96 -9.58 11.13 5.05
C PHE A 96 -10.79 10.37 5.59
N ASN A 97 -11.74 10.16 4.70
CA ASN A 97 -12.80 9.18 4.88
C ASN A 97 -12.25 7.76 4.65
N PRO A 98 -12.78 6.73 5.32
CA PRO A 98 -12.51 5.35 4.95
C PRO A 98 -12.86 5.09 3.48
N GLY A 99 -12.01 4.33 2.80
CA GLY A 99 -12.21 4.01 1.39
C GLY A 99 -13.43 3.13 1.13
N ASP A 100 -14.12 3.42 0.05
CA ASP A 100 -15.37 2.78 -0.38
C ASP A 100 -15.21 1.92 -1.65
N THR A 101 -13.98 1.80 -2.18
CA THR A 101 -13.71 1.08 -3.43
C THR A 101 -13.62 -0.44 -3.27
N GLY A 102 -13.51 -0.93 -2.04
CA GLY A 102 -13.13 -2.30 -1.75
C GLY A 102 -11.72 -2.63 -2.24
N PHE A 103 -11.20 -3.79 -1.85
CA PHE A 103 -9.87 -4.24 -2.30
C PHE A 103 -9.91 -4.65 -3.77
N LYS A 104 -8.93 -4.16 -4.54
CA LYS A 104 -8.87 -4.31 -6.00
C LYS A 104 -7.59 -4.98 -6.46
N VAL A 105 -7.67 -5.57 -7.65
CA VAL A 105 -6.55 -6.12 -8.41
C VAL A 105 -6.64 -5.57 -9.83
N TRP A 106 -5.50 -5.17 -10.39
CA TRP A 106 -5.41 -4.63 -11.74
C TRP A 106 -4.59 -5.54 -12.63
N ASN A 107 -5.10 -5.80 -13.83
CA ASN A 107 -4.33 -6.43 -14.89
C ASN A 107 -3.45 -5.37 -15.53
N THR A 108 -2.15 -5.43 -15.31
CA THR A 108 -1.18 -4.53 -15.91
C THR A 108 -0.39 -5.25 -17.02
N THR A 109 0.37 -4.50 -17.80
CA THR A 109 1.29 -5.06 -18.79
C THR A 109 2.26 -6.09 -18.21
N PHE A 110 2.59 -5.99 -16.90
CA PHE A 110 3.61 -6.84 -16.25
C PHE A 110 3.04 -7.74 -15.15
N GLY A 111 1.77 -8.10 -15.24
CA GLY A 111 1.11 -9.01 -14.32
C GLY A 111 -0.02 -8.38 -13.50
N LYS A 112 -0.66 -9.20 -12.70
CA LYS A 112 -1.78 -8.78 -11.86
C LYS A 112 -1.28 -8.27 -10.52
N ILE A 113 -1.56 -7.02 -10.20
CA ILE A 113 -1.10 -6.40 -8.95
C ILE A 113 -2.25 -6.08 -8.01
N GLY A 114 -2.04 -6.33 -6.72
CA GLY A 114 -2.89 -5.85 -5.63
C GLY A 114 -2.18 -4.72 -4.89
N ILE A 115 -2.94 -3.75 -4.37
CA ILE A 115 -2.36 -2.61 -3.66
C ILE A 115 -3.20 -2.32 -2.42
N GLY A 116 -2.55 -2.30 -1.25
CA GLY A 116 -3.05 -1.68 -0.04
C GLY A 116 -2.21 -0.45 0.28
N ILE A 117 -2.74 0.50 1.04
CA ILE A 117 -2.01 1.72 1.40
C ILE A 117 -1.70 1.69 2.89
N CYS A 118 -0.41 1.73 3.25
CA CYS A 118 0.11 1.91 4.60
C CYS A 118 -0.64 1.05 5.65
N TRP A 119 -1.56 1.62 6.42
CA TRP A 119 -2.29 0.94 7.50
C TRP A 119 -3.02 -0.33 7.06
N ASP A 120 -3.41 -0.45 5.77
CA ASP A 120 -3.97 -1.68 5.20
C ASP A 120 -3.04 -2.89 5.35
N GLN A 121 -1.73 -2.66 5.50
CA GLN A 121 -0.71 -3.70 5.66
C GLN A 121 -0.85 -4.53 6.94
N TRP A 122 -1.55 -4.02 7.96
CA TRP A 122 -1.76 -4.74 9.21
C TRP A 122 -2.89 -5.78 9.14
N PHE A 123 -3.70 -5.76 8.08
CA PHE A 123 -4.92 -6.57 7.94
C PHE A 123 -4.70 -7.72 6.97
N PRO A 124 -4.50 -8.97 7.47
CA PRO A 124 -4.29 -10.15 6.62
C PRO A 124 -5.50 -10.43 5.72
N GLU A 125 -6.70 -10.01 6.09
CA GLU A 125 -7.90 -10.11 5.28
C GLU A 125 -7.74 -9.37 3.95
N ALA A 126 -7.15 -8.16 3.96
CA ALA A 126 -6.90 -7.37 2.76
C ALA A 126 -5.98 -8.11 1.79
N ALA A 127 -4.86 -8.64 2.28
CA ALA A 127 -3.90 -9.40 1.49
C ALA A 127 -4.54 -10.68 0.92
N ARG A 128 -5.31 -11.40 1.73
CA ARG A 128 -6.01 -12.62 1.32
C ARG A 128 -7.07 -12.34 0.25
N ILE A 129 -7.85 -11.27 0.38
CA ILE A 129 -8.87 -10.89 -0.61
C ILE A 129 -8.20 -10.58 -1.96
N MET A 130 -7.11 -9.82 -1.97
CA MET A 130 -6.39 -9.51 -3.20
C MET A 130 -5.76 -10.75 -3.84
N ALA A 131 -5.21 -11.66 -3.03
CA ALA A 131 -4.69 -12.94 -3.51
C ALA A 131 -5.79 -13.81 -4.14
N LEU A 132 -6.99 -13.87 -3.52
CA LEU A 132 -8.15 -14.58 -4.07
C LEU A 132 -8.67 -13.98 -5.37
N LYS A 133 -8.54 -12.67 -5.54
CA LYS A 133 -8.84 -11.96 -6.79
C LYS A 133 -7.77 -12.15 -7.87
N GLY A 134 -6.71 -12.91 -7.56
CA GLY A 134 -5.67 -13.30 -8.51
C GLY A 134 -4.47 -12.36 -8.54
N ALA A 135 -4.23 -11.55 -7.51
CA ALA A 135 -2.99 -10.79 -7.42
C ALA A 135 -1.76 -11.72 -7.44
N GLU A 136 -0.76 -11.32 -8.20
CA GLU A 136 0.54 -11.99 -8.35
C GLU A 136 1.61 -11.34 -7.48
N ILE A 137 1.47 -10.04 -7.24
CA ILE A 137 2.34 -9.22 -6.40
C ILE A 137 1.47 -8.26 -5.60
N LEU A 138 1.77 -8.07 -4.31
CA LEU A 138 1.18 -7.02 -3.48
C LEU A 138 2.13 -5.84 -3.32
N PHE A 139 1.56 -4.64 -3.35
CA PHE A 139 2.27 -3.38 -3.15
C PHE A 139 1.68 -2.61 -1.96
N TYR A 140 2.57 -2.07 -1.12
CA TYR A 140 2.21 -1.23 0.03
C TYR A 140 3.03 0.07 0.03
N PRO A 141 2.56 1.14 -0.64
CA PRO A 141 3.10 2.47 -0.42
C PRO A 141 2.76 2.93 0.99
N THR A 142 3.77 3.41 1.72
CA THR A 142 3.67 3.62 3.16
C THR A 142 4.31 4.94 3.59
N ALA A 143 3.82 5.48 4.70
CA ALA A 143 4.42 6.57 5.47
C ALA A 143 4.27 6.20 6.95
N ILE A 144 5.21 5.40 7.46
CA ILE A 144 5.20 4.89 8.84
C ILE A 144 6.58 5.09 9.49
N GLY A 145 6.57 5.37 10.76
CA GLY A 145 7.78 5.63 11.52
C GLY A 145 7.53 5.59 13.02
N ASP A 146 8.28 6.41 13.75
CA ASP A 146 8.25 6.43 15.20
C ASP A 146 6.87 6.82 15.72
N GLU A 147 6.45 6.15 16.79
CA GLU A 147 5.23 6.52 17.51
C GLU A 147 5.59 7.55 18.58
N ILE A 148 5.10 8.78 18.41
CA ILE A 148 5.44 9.94 19.28
C ILE A 148 5.13 9.69 20.78
N MET A 149 4.14 8.85 21.06
CA MET A 149 3.67 8.54 22.42
C MET A 149 4.15 7.18 22.94
N SER A 150 4.98 6.48 22.20
CA SER A 150 5.43 5.11 22.51
C SER A 150 6.95 4.98 22.41
N THR A 151 7.53 4.13 23.24
CA THR A 151 8.92 3.67 23.09
C THR A 151 9.03 2.42 22.24
N TYR A 152 7.91 1.93 21.70
CA TYR A 152 7.86 0.73 20.88
C TYR A 152 8.32 1.04 19.44
N ASP A 153 9.41 0.39 19.02
CA ASP A 153 9.84 0.39 17.61
C ASP A 153 9.04 -0.68 16.84
N SER A 154 8.09 -0.24 16.03
CA SER A 154 7.24 -1.12 15.23
C SER A 154 7.89 -1.60 13.93
N SER A 155 9.13 -1.17 13.62
CA SER A 155 9.73 -1.39 12.30
C SER A 155 9.91 -2.88 11.94
N ASP A 156 10.29 -3.71 12.91
CA ASP A 156 10.43 -5.15 12.69
C ASP A 156 9.08 -5.86 12.57
N ALA A 157 8.10 -5.46 13.38
CA ALA A 157 6.73 -5.98 13.27
C ALA A 157 6.10 -5.60 11.93
N TRP A 158 6.37 -4.39 11.43
CA TRP A 158 5.92 -3.90 10.14
C TRP A 158 6.42 -4.78 8.98
N GLN A 159 7.70 -5.11 8.94
CA GLN A 159 8.23 -6.03 7.94
C GLN A 159 7.68 -7.45 8.13
N THR A 160 7.64 -7.93 9.37
CA THR A 160 7.20 -9.30 9.70
C THR A 160 5.77 -9.58 9.27
N VAL A 161 4.82 -8.66 9.49
CA VAL A 161 3.42 -8.87 9.08
C VAL A 161 3.30 -9.01 7.56
N MET A 162 4.02 -8.20 6.80
CA MET A 162 3.99 -8.28 5.33
C MET A 162 4.73 -9.50 4.77
N GLN A 163 5.82 -9.95 5.42
CA GLN A 163 6.44 -11.24 5.15
C GLN A 163 5.46 -12.40 5.40
N GLY A 164 4.66 -12.31 6.47
CA GLY A 164 3.56 -13.24 6.74
C GLY A 164 2.52 -13.25 5.62
N HIS A 165 2.13 -12.08 5.09
CA HIS A 165 1.23 -12.00 3.94
C HIS A 165 1.82 -12.66 2.70
N ALA A 166 3.11 -12.44 2.43
CA ALA A 166 3.79 -13.07 1.31
C ALA A 166 3.75 -14.59 1.43
N ALA A 167 4.16 -15.13 2.56
CA ALA A 167 4.21 -16.57 2.81
C ALA A 167 2.81 -17.21 2.79
N ALA A 168 1.85 -16.62 3.50
CA ALA A 168 0.48 -17.15 3.60
C ALA A 168 -0.29 -17.13 2.26
N ASN A 169 0.09 -16.24 1.33
CA ASN A 169 -0.56 -16.12 0.02
C ASN A 169 0.33 -16.60 -1.14
N ILE A 170 1.54 -17.07 -0.86
CA ILE A 170 2.52 -17.50 -1.87
C ILE A 170 2.66 -16.41 -2.94
N MET A 171 2.98 -15.20 -2.51
CA MET A 171 2.95 -14.02 -3.35
C MET A 171 3.97 -12.99 -2.85
N PRO A 172 4.86 -12.50 -3.71
CA PRO A 172 5.80 -11.43 -3.34
C PRO A 172 5.09 -10.19 -2.82
N VAL A 173 5.76 -9.48 -1.91
CA VAL A 173 5.32 -8.19 -1.38
C VAL A 173 6.41 -7.15 -1.60
N VAL A 174 5.99 -5.96 -2.02
CA VAL A 174 6.83 -4.77 -2.22
C VAL A 174 6.29 -3.66 -1.34
N ALA A 175 7.10 -3.16 -0.43
CA ALA A 175 6.74 -2.04 0.44
C ALA A 175 7.73 -0.89 0.28
N SER A 176 7.21 0.31 0.08
CA SER A 176 8.00 1.55 0.04
C SER A 176 7.62 2.44 1.21
N ASN A 177 8.60 2.99 1.91
CA ASN A 177 8.38 3.84 3.07
C ASN A 177 9.17 5.14 2.97
N ARG A 178 8.75 6.14 3.72
CA ARG A 178 9.48 7.40 3.92
C ARG A 178 10.71 7.17 4.79
N ILE A 179 11.67 8.08 4.68
CA ILE A 179 12.88 8.17 5.50
C ILE A 179 12.98 9.54 6.17
N GLY A 180 13.86 9.64 7.16
CA GLY A 180 14.20 10.90 7.82
C GLY A 180 13.10 11.42 8.74
N SER A 181 13.08 12.72 8.96
CA SER A 181 12.12 13.36 9.86
C SER A 181 11.47 14.55 9.18
N GLU A 182 10.17 14.69 9.38
CA GLU A 182 9.40 15.83 8.88
C GLU A 182 8.80 16.61 10.05
N SER A 183 8.82 17.93 9.95
CA SER A 183 8.33 18.82 11.01
C SER A 183 7.22 19.73 10.48
N VAL A 184 6.12 19.79 11.24
CA VAL A 184 5.01 20.71 10.98
C VAL A 184 4.69 21.44 12.28
N LYS A 185 4.83 22.77 12.30
CA LYS A 185 4.52 23.63 13.46
C LYS A 185 5.20 23.17 14.76
N GLY A 186 6.42 22.65 14.67
CA GLY A 186 7.21 22.21 15.81
C GLY A 186 6.97 20.77 16.28
N GLN A 187 5.99 20.07 15.72
CA GLN A 187 5.85 18.62 15.91
C GLN A 187 6.68 17.89 14.86
N VAL A 188 7.44 16.88 15.27
CA VAL A 188 8.35 16.11 14.43
C VAL A 188 7.89 14.67 14.41
N ASN A 189 7.79 14.10 13.19
CA ASN A 189 7.66 12.66 12.98
C ASN A 189 8.92 12.13 12.34
N GLY A 190 9.50 11.06 12.92
CA GLY A 190 10.52 10.24 12.30
C GLY A 190 9.89 9.13 11.47
N PHE A 191 10.50 8.82 10.33
CA PHE A 191 10.13 7.67 9.48
C PHE A 191 11.29 6.70 9.44
N TYR A 192 11.03 5.41 9.65
CA TYR A 192 12.12 4.46 9.82
C TYR A 192 12.61 3.80 8.51
N GLY A 193 12.20 4.30 7.35
CA GLY A 193 12.70 3.78 6.06
C GLY A 193 12.44 2.28 5.92
N LYS A 194 13.51 1.49 5.74
CA LYS A 194 13.44 0.03 5.64
C LYS A 194 12.51 -0.48 4.53
N SER A 195 12.35 0.27 3.43
CA SER A 195 11.62 -0.22 2.25
C SER A 195 12.16 -1.57 1.84
N PHE A 196 11.31 -2.51 1.43
CA PHE A 196 11.78 -3.85 1.13
C PHE A 196 10.96 -4.56 0.06
N ILE A 197 11.55 -5.60 -0.50
CA ILE A 197 10.92 -6.57 -1.38
C ILE A 197 11.13 -7.94 -0.77
N CYS A 198 10.05 -8.70 -0.54
CA CYS A 198 10.17 -10.10 -0.16
C CYS A 198 9.56 -11.01 -1.24
N ASN A 199 10.11 -12.22 -1.33
CA ASN A 199 9.63 -13.24 -2.25
C ASN A 199 8.38 -13.95 -1.72
N ARG A 200 7.83 -14.89 -2.49
CA ARG A 200 6.64 -15.69 -2.14
C ARG A 200 6.71 -16.47 -0.82
N SER A 201 7.89 -16.69 -0.28
CA SER A 201 8.08 -17.37 1.01
C SER A 201 8.21 -16.40 2.20
N GLY A 202 8.12 -15.10 1.96
CA GLY A 202 8.32 -14.06 2.96
C GLY A 202 9.78 -13.69 3.22
N LYS A 203 10.74 -14.31 2.49
CA LYS A 203 12.15 -13.94 2.62
C LYS A 203 12.41 -12.59 1.96
N ILE A 204 13.00 -11.64 2.68
CA ILE A 204 13.45 -10.36 2.12
C ILE A 204 14.59 -10.65 1.12
N ILE A 205 14.44 -10.13 -0.10
CA ILE A 205 15.38 -10.28 -1.22
C ILE A 205 16.02 -8.96 -1.63
N ALA A 206 15.46 -7.84 -1.22
CA ALA A 206 16.05 -6.51 -1.30
C ALA A 206 15.51 -5.65 -0.16
N GLU A 207 16.36 -4.87 0.47
CA GLU A 207 16.01 -4.00 1.60
C GLU A 207 16.80 -2.70 1.50
N ALA A 208 16.11 -1.58 1.73
CA ALA A 208 16.69 -0.26 1.84
C ALA A 208 17.11 0.05 3.29
N SER A 209 18.03 0.97 3.44
CA SER A 209 18.47 1.46 4.75
C SER A 209 17.37 2.23 5.49
N LYS A 210 17.65 2.55 6.74
CA LYS A 210 16.75 3.35 7.60
C LYS A 210 16.71 4.83 7.19
N ASP A 211 17.81 5.37 6.74
CA ASP A 211 18.10 6.81 6.76
C ASP A 211 18.65 7.37 5.44
N MET A 212 18.84 6.53 4.43
CA MET A 212 19.31 6.98 3.12
C MET A 212 18.22 6.92 2.07
N GLU A 213 18.17 7.93 1.21
CA GLU A 213 17.35 7.91 0.01
C GLU A 213 17.98 6.98 -1.02
N GLU A 214 17.29 5.90 -1.34
CA GLU A 214 17.79 4.88 -2.26
C GLU A 214 16.67 4.16 -3.04
N VAL A 215 17.06 3.52 -4.11
CA VAL A 215 16.18 2.68 -4.93
C VAL A 215 16.64 1.24 -4.84
N ILE A 216 15.74 0.36 -4.44
CA ILE A 216 15.98 -1.09 -4.43
C ILE A 216 15.27 -1.77 -5.59
N ILE A 217 15.87 -2.82 -6.14
CA ILE A 217 15.34 -3.56 -7.29
C ILE A 217 15.46 -5.06 -7.01
N ALA A 218 14.43 -5.81 -7.36
CA ALA A 218 14.46 -7.27 -7.36
C ALA A 218 13.75 -7.83 -8.61
N GLU A 219 14.18 -8.99 -9.04
CA GLU A 219 13.50 -9.75 -10.08
C GLU A 219 12.49 -10.71 -9.44
N ILE A 220 11.30 -10.79 -10.02
CA ILE A 220 10.20 -11.65 -9.56
C ILE A 220 9.74 -12.49 -10.75
N ASP A 221 9.90 -13.82 -10.64
CA ASP A 221 9.36 -14.77 -11.60
C ASP A 221 7.91 -15.12 -11.21
N THR A 222 6.95 -14.55 -11.94
CA THR A 222 5.52 -14.77 -11.69
C THR A 222 5.08 -16.17 -12.13
N GLU A 223 5.67 -16.73 -13.17
CA GLU A 223 5.35 -18.09 -13.66
C GLU A 223 5.78 -19.15 -12.63
N GLU A 224 6.99 -19.01 -12.08
CA GLU A 224 7.44 -19.88 -11.00
C GLU A 224 6.53 -19.78 -9.77
N ASN A 225 6.09 -18.58 -9.41
CA ASN A 225 5.18 -18.35 -8.29
C ASN A 225 3.82 -19.02 -8.54
N HIS A 226 3.28 -18.95 -9.76
CA HIS A 226 2.03 -19.63 -10.14
C HIS A 226 2.16 -21.15 -10.05
N LEU A 227 3.25 -21.70 -10.57
CA LEU A 227 3.52 -23.13 -10.50
C LEU A 227 3.60 -23.60 -9.03
N PHE A 228 4.35 -22.89 -8.21
CA PHE A 228 4.49 -23.21 -6.80
C PHE A 228 3.16 -23.11 -6.05
N ARG A 229 2.39 -22.03 -6.25
CA ARG A 229 1.07 -21.83 -5.63
C ARG A 229 0.11 -22.98 -5.94
N ARG A 230 0.09 -23.43 -7.20
CA ARG A 230 -0.75 -24.56 -7.64
C ARG A 230 -0.32 -25.87 -7.00
N ASN A 231 0.97 -26.14 -6.94
CA ASN A 231 1.52 -27.41 -6.41
C ASN A 231 1.41 -27.50 -4.88
N TRP A 232 1.62 -26.37 -4.18
CA TRP A 232 1.54 -26.34 -2.71
C TRP A 232 0.11 -26.48 -2.17
N GLY A 233 -0.89 -26.09 -2.94
CA GLY A 233 -2.29 -26.39 -2.67
C GLY A 233 -3.01 -25.54 -1.63
N LEU A 234 -2.40 -24.51 -1.02
CA LEU A 234 -3.00 -23.69 0.05
C LEU A 234 -4.36 -23.10 -0.34
N PHE A 235 -4.56 -22.67 -1.58
CA PHE A 235 -5.83 -22.11 -2.02
C PHE A 235 -6.90 -23.18 -2.25
N ARG A 236 -6.51 -24.40 -2.63
CA ARG A 236 -7.41 -25.54 -2.82
C ARG A 236 -7.92 -26.06 -1.49
N ASP A 237 -7.07 -26.03 -0.45
CA ASP A 237 -7.36 -26.61 0.86
C ASP A 237 -8.10 -25.65 1.80
N ARG A 238 -8.48 -24.46 1.30
CA ARG A 238 -9.26 -23.47 2.06
C ARG A 238 -10.64 -24.01 2.42
N ARG A 239 -11.10 -23.64 3.60
CA ARG A 239 -12.41 -24.00 4.17
C ARG A 239 -13.24 -22.73 4.42
N PRO A 240 -13.74 -22.03 3.35
CA PRO A 240 -14.42 -20.74 3.50
C PRO A 240 -15.63 -20.78 4.43
N GLU A 241 -16.30 -21.94 4.52
CA GLU A 241 -17.44 -22.17 5.40
C GLU A 241 -17.10 -22.06 6.90
N LEU A 242 -15.81 -22.15 7.26
CA LEU A 242 -15.31 -22.01 8.64
C LEU A 242 -14.84 -20.59 8.98
N TYR A 243 -14.97 -19.63 8.06
CA TYR A 243 -14.37 -18.28 8.25
C TYR A 243 -15.42 -17.18 8.45
N LYS A 244 -16.65 -17.55 8.81
CA LYS A 244 -17.76 -16.59 8.95
C LYS A 244 -17.51 -15.56 10.05
N GLU A 245 -16.84 -15.95 11.12
CA GLU A 245 -16.54 -15.13 12.30
C GLU A 245 -15.72 -13.88 11.95
N ILE A 246 -14.84 -13.95 10.93
CA ILE A 246 -14.06 -12.78 10.50
C ILE A 246 -14.90 -11.69 9.81
N LEU A 247 -16.18 -11.96 9.51
CA LEU A 247 -17.10 -10.97 8.95
C LEU A 247 -17.80 -10.13 10.03
N SER A 248 -17.59 -10.46 11.30
CA SER A 248 -18.11 -9.72 12.45
C SER A 248 -16.98 -9.01 13.20
N LEU A 249 -17.31 -7.96 13.97
CA LEU A 249 -16.31 -7.21 14.73
C LEU A 249 -15.76 -7.96 15.95
N ASN A 250 -16.53 -8.89 16.51
CA ASN A 250 -16.24 -9.57 17.78
C ASN A 250 -16.16 -11.11 17.68
N GLY A 251 -16.23 -11.66 16.47
CA GLY A 251 -16.21 -13.09 16.24
C GLY A 251 -17.57 -13.78 16.41
N GLU A 252 -18.63 -13.04 16.76
CA GLU A 252 -19.98 -13.61 16.86
C GLU A 252 -20.69 -13.60 15.51
N THR A 253 -21.17 -14.76 15.07
CA THR A 253 -22.07 -14.85 13.92
C THR A 253 -23.51 -14.77 14.45
N LYS A 254 -24.28 -13.83 13.92
CA LYS A 254 -25.74 -13.87 14.09
C LYS A 254 -26.26 -14.99 13.21
N ASP A 255 -26.88 -15.99 13.82
CA ASP A 255 -27.59 -17.07 13.15
C ASP A 255 -28.69 -16.54 12.20
#